data_0a5484ee169b774e6495ee421278eb6d
#
_entry.id   0a5484ee169b774e6495ee421278eb6d
#
_cell.length_a   1.000
_cell.length_b   1.000
_cell.length_c   1.000
_cell.angle_alpha   90.00
_cell.angle_beta   90.00
_cell.angle_gamma   90.00
#
_symmetry.space_group_name_H-M   'P 1'
#
loop_
_entity.id
_entity.type
_entity.pdbx_description
1 polymer ?
#
loop_
_entity_poly.entity_id
_entity_poly.type
_entity_poly.pdbx_seq_one_letter_code
_entity_poly.pdbx_strand_id
1 'polypeptide(L)'
;MINNLSKPFKWFFKLEAASGLVLLISAIIALIISNSYLSELYFNTLEQYLFIGINDFGLKLSVHHWINDLLMAIFFFFVTLEIKREFIQGELSNLKKALLPIIGAVGGMLVPALVYIVINFGDIETLNGWAIPSATDIAFSLGILSLLGSRVPISLKIFLTALAIIDDLGAILIIAFFYSGDLSLSYLSLVLISYIFLVILNKSGVKKFIPYLIIGAFMWFFTYKSGIHATIAGVLLASTIPHKVKGKDFSLLIKLEHAISPYVAFMIMPIFAFANAGVSLEGLSLLSLLQPVPLGILLGLFVGKQVGVMIFSFVAVKTGMAQMPDNSSWLNLYGVSVLTGIGFTMSLFVGNLAFAENIQYIDGVKIGVLAGSLLSTLFGYFILLFSSKK
;
A
#
# COMPACT_ATOMS: atom_id res chain seq x y z
N MET A 1 -15.73 -7.52 25.76
CA MET A 1 -14.76 -8.25 24.92
C MET A 1 -13.44 -7.50 24.66
N ILE A 2 -13.45 -6.17 24.52
CA ILE A 2 -12.23 -5.36 24.36
C ILE A 2 -11.25 -5.47 25.54
N ASN A 3 -11.73 -5.84 26.73
CA ASN A 3 -10.89 -5.96 27.94
C ASN A 3 -9.90 -7.13 27.90
N ASN A 4 -10.06 -8.11 27.02
CA ASN A 4 -9.20 -9.29 26.94
C ASN A 4 -8.11 -9.21 25.86
N LEU A 5 -8.05 -8.12 25.09
CA LEU A 5 -6.95 -7.89 24.16
C LEU A 5 -5.67 -7.56 24.91
N SER A 6 -4.55 -8.13 24.48
CA SER A 6 -3.23 -7.76 25.00
C SER A 6 -2.97 -6.27 24.78
N LYS A 7 -2.23 -5.62 25.70
CA LYS A 7 -1.89 -4.19 25.60
C LYS A 7 -1.30 -3.77 24.24
N PRO A 8 -0.40 -4.57 23.60
CA PRO A 8 0.12 -4.26 22.27
C PRO A 8 -0.97 -4.15 21.19
N PHE A 9 -1.96 -5.05 21.19
CA PHE A 9 -3.05 -5.05 20.22
C PHE A 9 -3.96 -3.82 20.35
N LYS A 10 -4.28 -3.40 21.59
CA LYS A 10 -5.05 -2.17 21.84
C LYS A 10 -4.30 -0.93 21.38
N TRP A 11 -2.98 -0.92 21.56
CA TRP A 11 -2.12 0.19 21.13
C TRP A 11 -2.07 0.26 19.61
N PHE A 12 -1.88 -0.87 18.93
CA PHE A 12 -1.86 -0.99 17.48
C PHE A 12 -3.14 -0.41 16.83
N PHE A 13 -4.33 -0.86 17.25
CA PHE A 13 -5.59 -0.34 16.70
C PHE A 13 -5.88 1.13 17.04
N LYS A 14 -5.39 1.65 18.15
CA LYS A 14 -5.47 3.09 18.44
C LYS A 14 -4.55 3.90 17.50
N LEU A 15 -3.38 3.38 17.21
CA LEU A 15 -2.43 4.00 16.30
C LEU A 15 -3.00 4.04 14.87
N GLU A 16 -3.59 2.95 14.39
CA GLU A 16 -4.18 2.85 13.06
C GLU A 16 -5.38 3.78 12.86
N ALA A 17 -6.29 3.85 13.83
CA ALA A 17 -7.41 4.77 13.75
C ALA A 17 -6.94 6.23 13.66
N ALA A 18 -5.91 6.60 14.43
CA ALA A 18 -5.34 7.94 14.41
C ALA A 18 -4.59 8.22 13.10
N SER A 19 -3.81 7.25 12.58
CA SER A 19 -3.05 7.40 11.34
C SER A 19 -3.96 7.55 10.13
N GLY A 20 -5.03 6.77 10.04
CA GLY A 20 -6.04 6.90 8.98
C GLY A 20 -6.71 8.26 8.97
N LEU A 21 -6.97 8.84 10.16
CA LEU A 21 -7.53 10.20 10.26
C LEU A 21 -6.51 11.27 9.82
N VAL A 22 -5.25 11.17 10.23
CA VAL A 22 -4.19 12.10 9.82
C VAL A 22 -3.97 12.02 8.31
N LEU A 23 -3.99 10.82 7.75
CA LEU A 23 -3.90 10.57 6.31
C LEU A 23 -5.02 11.27 5.55
N LEU A 24 -6.28 11.10 5.99
CA LEU A 24 -7.44 11.77 5.42
C LEU A 24 -7.34 13.30 5.49
N ILE A 25 -6.94 13.83 6.65
CA ILE A 25 -6.76 15.29 6.84
C ILE A 25 -5.68 15.80 5.88
N SER A 26 -4.56 15.09 5.73
CA SER A 26 -3.47 15.48 4.81
C SER A 26 -3.96 15.55 3.36
N ALA A 27 -4.78 14.59 2.92
CA ALA A 27 -5.38 14.60 1.59
C ALA A 27 -6.36 15.75 1.39
N ILE A 28 -7.22 16.02 2.37
CA ILE A 28 -8.17 17.14 2.32
C ILE A 28 -7.41 18.47 2.24
N ILE A 29 -6.35 18.64 3.04
CA ILE A 29 -5.51 19.84 3.01
C ILE A 29 -4.85 19.98 1.63
N ALA A 30 -4.33 18.90 1.03
CA ALA A 30 -3.76 18.91 -0.30
C ALA A 30 -4.78 19.37 -1.35
N LEU A 31 -6.01 18.83 -1.32
CA LEU A 31 -7.11 19.23 -2.21
C LEU A 31 -7.51 20.70 -2.03
N ILE A 32 -7.57 21.20 -0.80
CA ILE A 32 -7.90 22.59 -0.53
C ILE A 32 -6.79 23.51 -1.07
N ILE A 33 -5.52 23.20 -0.78
CA ILE A 33 -4.39 24.02 -1.19
C ILE A 33 -4.25 24.02 -2.72
N SER A 34 -4.35 22.85 -3.36
CA SER A 34 -4.24 22.73 -4.82
C SER A 34 -5.36 23.44 -5.59
N ASN A 35 -6.44 23.85 -4.92
CA ASN A 35 -7.57 24.59 -5.51
C ASN A 35 -7.78 25.99 -4.88
N SER A 36 -6.75 26.52 -4.22
CA SER A 36 -6.76 27.84 -3.60
C SER A 36 -5.77 28.79 -4.28
N TYR A 37 -5.63 30.01 -3.77
CA TYR A 37 -4.59 30.96 -4.20
C TYR A 37 -3.16 30.45 -3.96
N LEU A 38 -2.97 29.38 -3.18
CA LEU A 38 -1.69 28.72 -2.94
C LEU A 38 -1.40 27.59 -3.94
N SER A 39 -2.25 27.35 -4.92
CA SER A 39 -2.13 26.27 -5.91
C SER A 39 -0.78 26.31 -6.63
N GLU A 40 -0.39 27.47 -7.14
CA GLU A 40 0.88 27.65 -7.84
C GLU A 40 2.08 27.35 -6.92
N LEU A 41 2.04 27.81 -5.67
CA LEU A 41 3.10 27.52 -4.69
C LEU A 41 3.19 26.02 -4.41
N TYR A 42 2.04 25.35 -4.27
CA TYR A 42 1.97 23.89 -4.01
C TYR A 42 2.62 23.09 -5.13
N PHE A 43 2.19 23.29 -6.38
CA PHE A 43 2.74 22.55 -7.51
C PHE A 43 4.20 22.91 -7.78
N ASN A 44 4.56 24.20 -7.76
CA ASN A 44 5.96 24.63 -7.96
C ASN A 44 6.89 24.07 -6.90
N THR A 45 6.45 23.93 -5.63
CA THR A 45 7.26 23.34 -4.56
C THR A 45 7.52 21.85 -4.83
N LEU A 46 6.51 21.10 -5.29
CA LEU A 46 6.65 19.69 -5.60
C LEU A 46 7.55 19.44 -6.84
N GLU A 47 7.57 20.38 -7.79
CA GLU A 47 8.39 20.30 -9.00
C GLU A 47 9.83 20.80 -8.80
N GLN A 48 10.14 21.48 -7.69
CA GLN A 48 11.50 21.92 -7.42
C GLN A 48 12.48 20.78 -7.32
N TYR A 49 13.65 20.94 -7.98
CA TYR A 49 14.70 19.92 -7.99
C TYR A 49 15.65 20.08 -6.80
N LEU A 50 15.85 18.99 -6.08
CA LEU A 50 16.85 18.86 -5.01
C LEU A 50 17.97 17.92 -5.49
N PHE A 51 19.21 18.39 -5.35
CA PHE A 51 20.39 17.56 -5.60
C PHE A 51 20.94 17.04 -4.27
N ILE A 52 21.06 15.72 -4.17
CA ILE A 52 21.73 15.06 -3.04
C ILE A 52 22.88 14.25 -3.60
N GLY A 53 24.10 14.66 -3.29
CA GLY A 53 25.30 14.00 -3.79
C GLY A 53 26.59 14.82 -3.55
N ILE A 54 27.71 14.29 -4.05
CA ILE A 54 29.04 14.93 -3.97
C ILE A 54 29.59 15.01 -5.40
N ASN A 55 29.86 16.23 -5.87
CA ASN A 55 30.25 16.52 -7.25
C ASN A 55 29.23 15.95 -8.26
N ASP A 56 29.68 15.14 -9.21
CA ASP A 56 28.83 14.51 -10.22
C ASP A 56 28.17 13.20 -9.75
N PHE A 57 28.53 12.72 -8.56
CA PHE A 57 27.96 11.51 -7.99
C PHE A 57 26.80 11.87 -7.07
N GLY A 58 25.58 11.74 -7.60
CA GLY A 58 24.37 12.05 -6.86
C GLY A 58 23.11 11.92 -7.71
N LEU A 59 21.99 12.31 -7.08
CA LEU A 59 20.67 12.33 -7.71
C LEU A 59 20.10 13.74 -7.65
N LYS A 60 19.66 14.23 -8.80
CA LYS A 60 18.91 15.48 -8.92
C LYS A 60 17.46 15.13 -9.28
N LEU A 61 16.59 15.15 -8.29
CA LEU A 61 15.19 14.75 -8.42
C LEU A 61 14.29 15.88 -7.94
N SER A 62 13.05 15.95 -8.47
CA SER A 62 12.05 16.83 -7.90
C SER A 62 11.66 16.39 -6.48
N VAL A 63 11.13 17.32 -5.68
CA VAL A 63 10.60 17.01 -4.34
C VAL A 63 9.56 15.88 -4.43
N HIS A 64 8.69 15.92 -5.44
CA HIS A 64 7.71 14.88 -5.70
C HIS A 64 8.34 13.50 -5.92
N HIS A 65 9.41 13.40 -6.72
CA HIS A 65 10.13 12.15 -6.92
C HIS A 65 10.85 11.67 -5.65
N TRP A 66 11.45 12.58 -4.86
CA TRP A 66 12.05 12.20 -3.57
C TRP A 66 11.02 11.60 -2.62
N ILE A 67 9.81 12.15 -2.57
CA ILE A 67 8.71 11.61 -1.77
C ILE A 67 8.30 10.23 -2.29
N ASN A 68 8.11 10.08 -3.60
CA ASN A 68 7.60 8.84 -4.20
C ASN A 68 8.64 7.71 -4.22
N ASP A 69 9.93 8.01 -4.31
CA ASP A 69 10.97 6.98 -4.41
C ASP A 69 11.62 6.67 -3.07
N LEU A 70 12.01 7.71 -2.30
CA LEU A 70 12.73 7.49 -1.04
C LEU A 70 11.77 7.16 0.11
N LEU A 71 10.72 7.97 0.33
CA LEU A 71 9.80 7.71 1.43
C LEU A 71 9.02 6.41 1.20
N MET A 72 8.65 6.11 -0.04
CA MET A 72 7.99 4.85 -0.36
C MET A 72 8.94 3.65 -0.28
N ALA A 73 10.26 3.82 -0.51
CA ALA A 73 11.20 2.74 -0.21
C ALA A 73 11.25 2.41 1.29
N ILE A 74 11.15 3.41 2.17
CA ILE A 74 11.06 3.19 3.62
C ILE A 74 9.72 2.56 3.99
N PHE A 75 8.63 2.97 3.35
CA PHE A 75 7.30 2.35 3.51
C PHE A 75 7.35 0.86 3.13
N PHE A 76 7.85 0.52 1.95
CA PHE A 76 7.93 -0.89 1.52
C PHE A 76 8.94 -1.70 2.32
N PHE A 77 9.99 -1.07 2.87
CA PHE A 77 10.83 -1.70 3.87
C PHE A 77 10.02 -2.09 5.11
N PHE A 78 9.24 -1.17 5.66
CA PHE A 78 8.36 -1.42 6.81
C PHE A 78 7.33 -2.51 6.52
N VAL A 79 6.56 -2.39 5.42
CA VAL A 79 5.56 -3.39 5.01
C VAL A 79 6.18 -4.78 4.85
N THR A 80 7.37 -4.87 4.26
CA THR A 80 8.05 -6.17 4.10
C THR A 80 8.52 -6.75 5.44
N LEU A 81 8.91 -5.92 6.42
CA LEU A 81 9.17 -6.40 7.79
C LEU A 81 7.89 -6.97 8.41
N GLU A 82 6.76 -6.29 8.24
CA GLU A 82 5.45 -6.73 8.71
C GLU A 82 5.01 -8.03 8.03
N ILE A 83 5.07 -8.11 6.70
CA ILE A 83 4.83 -9.34 5.94
C ILE A 83 5.67 -10.50 6.49
N LYS A 84 6.97 -10.28 6.66
CA LYS A 84 7.91 -11.29 7.17
C LYS A 84 7.55 -11.75 8.59
N ARG A 85 7.15 -10.83 9.47
CA ARG A 85 6.68 -11.16 10.82
C ARG A 85 5.40 -12.00 10.77
N GLU A 86 4.42 -11.61 9.97
CA GLU A 86 3.15 -12.32 9.84
C GLU A 86 3.33 -13.74 9.32
N PHE A 87 4.22 -13.97 8.34
CA PHE A 87 4.51 -15.32 7.83
C PHE A 87 5.26 -16.19 8.83
N ILE A 88 6.12 -15.61 9.69
CA ILE A 88 6.93 -16.41 10.62
C ILE A 88 6.17 -16.72 11.92
N GLN A 89 5.42 -15.75 12.48
CA GLN A 89 4.81 -15.87 13.80
C GLN A 89 3.41 -15.24 13.94
N GLY A 90 2.87 -14.65 12.87
CA GLY A 90 1.56 -14.03 12.85
C GLY A 90 0.44 -14.97 12.37
N GLU A 91 -0.68 -14.40 11.98
CA GLU A 91 -1.86 -15.12 11.49
C GLU A 91 -1.60 -15.84 10.17
N LEU A 92 -0.70 -15.32 9.32
CA LEU A 92 -0.30 -15.96 8.05
C LEU A 92 0.64 -17.18 8.26
N SER A 93 1.15 -17.41 9.46
CA SER A 93 1.96 -18.60 9.78
C SER A 93 1.14 -19.88 9.82
N ASN A 94 -0.18 -19.80 9.97
CA ASN A 94 -1.10 -20.92 9.97
C ASN A 94 -1.89 -20.94 8.66
N LEU A 95 -1.61 -21.89 7.78
CA LEU A 95 -2.26 -22.02 6.47
C LEU A 95 -3.78 -22.05 6.54
N LYS A 96 -4.39 -22.71 7.56
CA LYS A 96 -5.86 -22.77 7.67
C LYS A 96 -6.48 -21.39 7.91
N LYS A 97 -5.80 -20.52 8.66
CA LYS A 97 -6.26 -19.14 8.91
C LYS A 97 -5.92 -18.19 7.76
N ALA A 98 -4.79 -18.43 7.10
CA ALA A 98 -4.30 -17.61 6.01
C ALA A 98 -5.06 -17.82 4.69
N LEU A 99 -5.67 -19.00 4.47
CA LEU A 99 -6.32 -19.35 3.20
C LEU A 99 -7.43 -18.37 2.80
N LEU A 100 -8.30 -17.96 3.73
CA LEU A 100 -9.39 -17.04 3.39
C LEU A 100 -8.87 -15.65 2.96
N PRO A 101 -7.98 -14.99 3.72
CA PRO A 101 -7.35 -13.75 3.28
C PRO A 101 -6.60 -13.88 1.96
N ILE A 102 -5.84 -14.97 1.74
CA ILE A 102 -5.09 -15.21 0.50
C ILE A 102 -6.04 -15.31 -0.70
N ILE A 103 -7.06 -16.15 -0.60
CA ILE A 103 -8.02 -16.34 -1.70
C ILE A 103 -8.81 -15.05 -1.94
N GLY A 104 -9.21 -14.35 -0.87
CA GLY A 104 -9.86 -13.06 -0.96
C GLY A 104 -8.99 -12.00 -1.63
N ALA A 105 -7.70 -11.93 -1.30
CA ALA A 105 -6.75 -11.01 -1.92
C ALA A 105 -6.55 -11.30 -3.41
N VAL A 106 -6.40 -12.57 -3.80
CA VAL A 106 -6.32 -12.97 -5.21
C VAL A 106 -7.55 -12.48 -5.98
N GLY A 107 -8.76 -12.69 -5.45
CA GLY A 107 -10.00 -12.17 -6.05
C GLY A 107 -10.02 -10.65 -6.09
N GLY A 108 -9.59 -10.01 -4.99
CA GLY A 108 -9.49 -8.55 -4.83
C GLY A 108 -8.44 -7.88 -5.72
N MET A 109 -7.48 -8.63 -6.26
CA MET A 109 -6.53 -8.12 -7.27
C MET A 109 -7.01 -8.41 -8.70
N LEU A 110 -7.46 -9.63 -8.98
CA LEU A 110 -7.82 -10.06 -10.34
C LEU A 110 -9.06 -9.36 -10.87
N VAL A 111 -10.15 -9.31 -10.08
CA VAL A 111 -11.42 -8.78 -10.57
C VAL A 111 -11.36 -7.28 -10.85
N PRO A 112 -10.81 -6.40 -9.99
CA PRO A 112 -10.68 -4.98 -10.33
C PRO A 112 -9.76 -4.74 -11.51
N ALA A 113 -8.68 -5.52 -11.66
CA ALA A 113 -7.82 -5.47 -12.84
C ALA A 113 -8.60 -5.80 -14.13
N LEU A 114 -9.41 -6.85 -14.11
CA LEU A 114 -10.27 -7.23 -15.24
C LEU A 114 -11.32 -6.15 -15.55
N VAL A 115 -11.95 -5.55 -14.52
CA VAL A 115 -12.90 -4.44 -14.71
C VAL A 115 -12.21 -3.27 -15.42
N TYR A 116 -11.01 -2.91 -14.97
CA TYR A 116 -10.24 -1.84 -15.59
C TYR A 116 -9.88 -2.14 -17.04
N ILE A 117 -9.36 -3.35 -17.30
CA ILE A 117 -8.99 -3.80 -18.65
C ILE A 117 -10.18 -3.77 -19.60
N VAL A 118 -11.36 -4.23 -19.17
CA VAL A 118 -12.57 -4.24 -20.01
C VAL A 118 -12.98 -2.82 -20.40
N ILE A 119 -12.90 -1.86 -19.47
CA ILE A 119 -13.28 -0.45 -19.71
C ILE A 119 -12.27 0.26 -20.63
N ASN A 120 -11.00 -0.06 -20.49
CA ASN A 120 -9.90 0.55 -21.26
C ASN A 120 -9.46 -0.30 -22.45
N PHE A 121 -10.26 -1.29 -22.83
CA PHE A 121 -9.93 -2.21 -23.93
C PHE A 121 -9.82 -1.47 -25.25
N GLY A 122 -8.71 -1.70 -25.97
CA GLY A 122 -8.44 -1.13 -27.30
C GLY A 122 -7.49 0.08 -27.31
N ASP A 123 -7.11 0.60 -26.15
CA ASP A 123 -6.10 1.65 -26.04
C ASP A 123 -4.92 1.17 -25.16
N ILE A 124 -3.76 0.97 -25.80
CA ILE A 124 -2.56 0.41 -25.17
C ILE A 124 -2.02 1.33 -24.07
N GLU A 125 -2.11 2.66 -24.25
CA GLU A 125 -1.60 3.62 -23.27
C GLU A 125 -2.41 3.57 -21.97
N THR A 126 -3.74 3.60 -22.08
CA THR A 126 -4.63 3.55 -20.92
C THR A 126 -4.60 2.19 -20.24
N LEU A 127 -4.30 1.09 -20.95
CA LEU A 127 -4.17 -0.25 -20.37
C LEU A 127 -3.07 -0.35 -19.32
N ASN A 128 -2.02 0.49 -19.37
CA ASN A 128 -0.95 0.47 -18.37
C ASN A 128 -1.47 0.67 -16.93
N GLY A 129 -2.64 1.30 -16.76
CA GLY A 129 -3.26 1.53 -15.46
C GLY A 129 -3.97 0.32 -14.83
N TRP A 130 -3.91 -0.88 -15.43
CA TRP A 130 -4.70 -2.06 -15.01
C TRP A 130 -4.52 -2.45 -13.56
N ALA A 131 -3.35 -2.21 -12.98
CA ALA A 131 -3.04 -2.58 -11.60
C ALA A 131 -3.47 -1.53 -10.56
N ILE A 132 -3.82 -0.31 -10.98
CA ILE A 132 -4.18 0.79 -10.07
C ILE A 132 -5.33 0.40 -9.13
N PRO A 133 -6.46 -0.17 -9.61
CA PRO A 133 -7.56 -0.53 -8.73
C PRO A 133 -7.34 -1.84 -7.96
N SER A 134 -6.21 -2.52 -8.14
CA SER A 134 -5.89 -3.77 -7.44
C SER A 134 -5.31 -3.53 -6.04
N ALA A 135 -4.83 -2.33 -5.73
CA ALA A 135 -4.22 -2.01 -4.45
C ALA A 135 -5.27 -1.66 -3.37
N THR A 136 -4.93 -1.93 -2.11
CA THR A 136 -5.72 -1.55 -0.93
C THR A 136 -4.85 -0.73 0.01
N ASP A 137 -5.35 0.40 0.50
CA ASP A 137 -4.69 1.21 1.54
C ASP A 137 -5.01 0.64 2.92
N ILE A 138 -4.06 -0.09 3.51
CA ILE A 138 -4.18 -0.69 4.85
C ILE A 138 -4.51 0.36 5.91
N ALA A 139 -3.73 1.45 5.96
CA ALA A 139 -3.84 2.43 7.02
C ALA A 139 -5.22 3.11 7.02
N PHE A 140 -5.72 3.45 5.84
CA PHE A 140 -7.02 4.07 5.69
C PHE A 140 -8.16 3.06 5.97
N SER A 141 -8.11 1.87 5.39
CA SER A 141 -9.16 0.83 5.55
C SER A 141 -9.30 0.39 7.01
N LEU A 142 -8.20 0.12 7.71
CA LEU A 142 -8.20 -0.20 9.14
C LEU A 142 -8.55 1.01 10.01
N GLY A 143 -8.18 2.21 9.60
CA GLY A 143 -8.60 3.45 10.24
C GLY A 143 -10.13 3.55 10.28
N ILE A 144 -10.80 3.42 9.14
CA ILE A 144 -12.27 3.42 9.03
C ILE A 144 -12.90 2.27 9.83
N LEU A 145 -12.34 1.06 9.69
CA LEU A 145 -12.84 -0.09 10.45
C LEU A 145 -12.70 0.10 11.97
N SER A 146 -11.67 0.81 12.41
CA SER A 146 -11.39 1.10 13.81
C SER A 146 -12.35 2.13 14.41
N LEU A 147 -12.94 3.03 13.59
CA LEU A 147 -13.98 3.97 14.03
C LEU A 147 -15.25 3.26 14.47
N LEU A 148 -15.53 2.07 13.94
CA LEU A 148 -16.68 1.25 14.35
C LEU A 148 -16.46 0.56 15.72
N GLY A 149 -15.24 0.60 16.25
CA GLY A 149 -14.89 0.14 17.60
C GLY A 149 -15.20 -1.32 17.85
N SER A 150 -15.99 -1.59 18.91
CA SER A 150 -16.38 -2.95 19.32
C SER A 150 -17.53 -3.56 18.51
N ARG A 151 -18.09 -2.80 17.59
CA ARG A 151 -19.20 -3.28 16.73
C ARG A 151 -18.72 -4.33 15.74
N VAL A 152 -17.48 -4.22 15.29
CA VAL A 152 -16.87 -5.16 14.33
C VAL A 152 -16.07 -6.23 15.08
N PRO A 153 -16.31 -7.54 14.82
CA PRO A 153 -15.53 -8.62 15.39
C PRO A 153 -14.04 -8.46 15.08
N ILE A 154 -13.18 -8.81 16.05
CA ILE A 154 -11.74 -8.74 15.91
C ILE A 154 -11.22 -9.63 14.77
N SER A 155 -11.85 -10.78 14.58
CA SER A 155 -11.55 -11.71 13.50
C SER A 155 -11.65 -11.08 12.10
N LEU A 156 -12.59 -10.13 11.90
CA LEU A 156 -12.71 -9.39 10.65
C LEU A 156 -11.64 -8.31 10.50
N LYS A 157 -11.16 -7.71 11.59
CA LYS A 157 -10.00 -6.80 11.54
C LYS A 157 -8.75 -7.56 11.16
N ILE A 158 -8.54 -8.74 11.76
CA ILE A 158 -7.45 -9.65 11.42
C ILE A 158 -7.56 -10.09 9.95
N PHE A 159 -8.76 -10.43 9.48
CA PHE A 159 -8.99 -10.79 8.08
C PHE A 159 -8.60 -9.65 7.12
N LEU A 160 -9.05 -8.42 7.40
CA LEU A 160 -8.73 -7.25 6.58
C LEU A 160 -7.22 -6.97 6.58
N THR A 161 -6.58 -7.01 7.76
CA THR A 161 -5.12 -6.83 7.87
C THR A 161 -4.36 -7.88 7.06
N ALA A 162 -4.70 -9.15 7.23
CA ALA A 162 -4.05 -10.24 6.51
C ALA A 162 -4.27 -10.15 4.99
N LEU A 163 -5.49 -9.79 4.56
CA LEU A 163 -5.81 -9.59 3.14
C LEU A 163 -4.98 -8.44 2.55
N ALA A 164 -4.95 -7.28 3.23
CA ALA A 164 -4.24 -6.12 2.74
C ALA A 164 -2.71 -6.32 2.71
N ILE A 165 -2.14 -7.07 3.67
CA ILE A 165 -0.73 -7.49 3.64
C ILE A 165 -0.43 -8.33 2.39
N ILE A 166 -1.35 -9.18 1.96
CA ILE A 166 -1.18 -9.99 0.75
C ILE A 166 -1.37 -9.14 -0.50
N ASP A 167 -2.31 -8.18 -0.49
CA ASP A 167 -2.47 -7.18 -1.56
C ASP A 167 -1.19 -6.37 -1.75
N ASP A 168 -0.54 -5.93 -0.65
CA ASP A 168 0.74 -5.21 -0.72
C ASP A 168 1.87 -6.07 -1.28
N LEU A 169 1.93 -7.36 -0.88
CA LEU A 169 2.87 -8.31 -1.49
C LEU A 169 2.61 -8.44 -3.01
N GLY A 170 1.35 -8.52 -3.41
CA GLY A 170 0.95 -8.54 -4.81
C GLY A 170 1.35 -7.26 -5.55
N ALA A 171 1.13 -6.09 -4.94
CA ALA A 171 1.55 -4.80 -5.48
C ALA A 171 3.07 -4.73 -5.67
N ILE A 172 3.86 -5.20 -4.70
CA ILE A 172 5.33 -5.28 -4.82
C ILE A 172 5.73 -6.10 -6.04
N LEU A 173 5.13 -7.27 -6.24
CA LEU A 173 5.42 -8.14 -7.38
C LEU A 173 5.01 -7.47 -8.70
N ILE A 174 3.83 -6.87 -8.76
CA ILE A 174 3.34 -6.15 -9.94
C ILE A 174 4.30 -5.01 -10.31
N ILE A 175 4.72 -4.21 -9.32
CA ILE A 175 5.66 -3.11 -9.55
C ILE A 175 6.99 -3.63 -10.10
N ALA A 176 7.52 -4.70 -9.51
CA ALA A 176 8.79 -5.28 -9.90
C ALA A 176 8.80 -5.84 -11.33
N PHE A 177 7.68 -6.43 -11.78
CA PHE A 177 7.62 -7.11 -13.07
C PHE A 177 7.05 -6.27 -14.21
N PHE A 178 6.14 -5.33 -13.91
CA PHE A 178 5.37 -4.62 -14.95
C PHE A 178 5.71 -3.13 -15.06
N TYR A 179 6.28 -2.51 -14.01
CA TYR A 179 6.59 -1.08 -13.98
C TYR A 179 8.09 -0.80 -13.87
N SER A 180 8.90 -1.63 -14.49
CA SER A 180 10.35 -1.40 -14.64
C SER A 180 10.63 -0.75 -15.98
N GLY A 181 11.57 0.23 -15.98
CA GLY A 181 12.05 0.89 -17.19
C GLY A 181 13.17 0.13 -17.89
N ASP A 182 13.97 0.84 -18.69
CA ASP A 182 15.14 0.27 -19.35
C ASP A 182 16.19 -0.23 -18.36
N LEU A 183 16.50 -1.53 -18.43
CA LEU A 183 17.35 -2.19 -17.46
C LEU A 183 18.84 -2.00 -17.73
N SER A 184 19.58 -1.45 -16.78
CA SER A 184 21.04 -1.39 -16.79
C SER A 184 21.64 -2.59 -16.06
N LEU A 185 22.22 -3.52 -16.80
CA LEU A 185 22.87 -4.72 -16.25
C LEU A 185 24.02 -4.38 -15.28
N SER A 186 24.75 -3.28 -15.53
CA SER A 186 25.84 -2.84 -14.66
C SER A 186 25.33 -2.46 -13.27
N TYR A 187 24.25 -1.67 -13.18
CA TYR A 187 23.66 -1.31 -11.89
C TYR A 187 22.91 -2.48 -11.25
N LEU A 188 22.28 -3.34 -12.02
CA LEU A 188 21.66 -4.58 -11.50
C LEU A 188 22.69 -5.50 -10.85
N SER A 189 23.90 -5.61 -11.42
CA SER A 189 24.96 -6.38 -10.79
C SER A 189 25.39 -5.79 -9.44
N LEU A 190 25.44 -4.45 -9.32
CA LEU A 190 25.73 -3.78 -8.04
C LEU A 190 24.61 -3.98 -7.00
N VAL A 191 23.34 -3.99 -7.42
CA VAL A 191 22.19 -4.35 -6.55
C VAL A 191 22.37 -5.78 -6.04
N LEU A 192 22.67 -6.73 -6.92
CA LEU A 192 22.88 -8.13 -6.54
C LEU A 192 24.05 -8.30 -5.57
N ILE A 193 25.17 -7.64 -5.82
CA ILE A 193 26.33 -7.65 -4.92
C ILE A 193 25.95 -7.09 -3.55
N SER A 194 25.26 -5.95 -3.52
CA SER A 194 24.77 -5.35 -2.27
C SER A 194 23.84 -6.30 -1.51
N TYR A 195 22.95 -6.98 -2.20
CA TYR A 195 22.05 -7.95 -1.61
C TYR A 195 22.80 -9.17 -1.03
N ILE A 196 23.82 -9.68 -1.73
CA ILE A 196 24.69 -10.75 -1.23
C ILE A 196 25.38 -10.33 0.07
N PHE A 197 25.92 -9.10 0.14
CA PHE A 197 26.53 -8.58 1.37
C PHE A 197 25.52 -8.50 2.52
N LEU A 198 24.28 -8.07 2.26
CA LEU A 198 23.21 -8.07 3.27
C LEU A 198 22.88 -9.49 3.77
N VAL A 199 22.83 -10.47 2.86
CA VAL A 199 22.63 -11.88 3.24
C VAL A 199 23.80 -12.43 4.07
N ILE A 200 25.03 -12.03 3.73
CA ILE A 200 26.23 -12.40 4.54
C ILE A 200 26.12 -11.79 5.94
N LEU A 201 25.75 -10.51 6.08
CA LEU A 201 25.53 -9.87 7.38
C LEU A 201 24.49 -10.62 8.22
N ASN A 202 23.37 -11.02 7.59
CA ASN A 202 22.32 -11.81 8.25
C ASN A 202 22.87 -13.16 8.74
N LYS A 203 23.52 -13.93 7.86
CA LYS A 203 24.09 -15.25 8.22
C LYS A 203 25.21 -15.16 9.25
N SER A 204 25.98 -14.07 9.26
CA SER A 204 27.01 -13.79 10.26
C SER A 204 26.44 -13.37 11.61
N GLY A 205 25.10 -13.23 11.73
CA GLY A 205 24.43 -12.90 12.98
C GLY A 205 24.63 -11.47 13.45
N VAL A 206 24.86 -10.53 12.54
CA VAL A 206 24.99 -9.09 12.86
C VAL A 206 23.67 -8.55 13.39
N LYS A 207 23.69 -7.97 14.62
CA LYS A 207 22.51 -7.52 15.37
C LYS A 207 22.27 -6.02 15.28
N LYS A 208 23.26 -5.25 14.78
CA LYS A 208 23.15 -3.80 14.65
C LYS A 208 22.53 -3.45 13.30
N PHE A 209 21.59 -2.50 13.28
CA PHE A 209 20.91 -2.07 12.05
C PHE A 209 21.82 -1.23 11.14
N ILE A 210 22.74 -0.45 11.71
CA ILE A 210 23.57 0.50 10.92
C ILE A 210 24.27 -0.13 9.71
N PRO A 211 24.94 -1.30 9.80
CA PRO A 211 25.54 -1.94 8.63
C PRO A 211 24.53 -2.27 7.52
N TYR A 212 23.33 -2.73 7.90
CA TYR A 212 22.25 -3.00 6.93
C TYR A 212 21.77 -1.71 6.27
N LEU A 213 21.64 -0.62 7.04
CA LEU A 213 21.18 0.68 6.54
C LEU A 213 22.18 1.25 5.53
N ILE A 214 23.48 1.20 5.81
CA ILE A 214 24.51 1.73 4.91
C ILE A 214 24.48 0.98 3.57
N ILE A 215 24.52 -0.37 3.62
CA ILE A 215 24.47 -1.16 2.37
C ILE A 215 23.13 -0.98 1.67
N GLY A 216 22.03 -0.90 2.43
CA GLY A 216 20.69 -0.65 1.91
C GLY A 216 20.56 0.69 1.19
N ALA A 217 21.21 1.74 1.69
CA ALA A 217 21.23 3.06 1.04
C ALA A 217 21.96 3.03 -0.31
N PHE A 218 23.13 2.36 -0.38
CA PHE A 218 23.82 2.13 -1.65
C PHE A 218 22.98 1.27 -2.58
N MET A 219 22.38 0.20 -2.09
CA MET A 219 21.49 -0.66 -2.87
C MET A 219 20.30 0.13 -3.42
N TRP A 220 19.68 1.02 -2.64
CA TRP A 220 18.61 1.90 -3.11
C TRP A 220 19.09 2.81 -4.26
N PHE A 221 20.26 3.43 -4.13
CA PHE A 221 20.86 4.25 -5.19
C PHE A 221 21.10 3.45 -6.47
N PHE A 222 21.66 2.24 -6.35
CA PHE A 222 21.90 1.37 -7.50
C PHE A 222 20.60 0.87 -8.12
N THR A 223 19.57 0.55 -7.31
CA THR A 223 18.25 0.15 -7.80
C THR A 223 17.61 1.28 -8.59
N TYR A 224 17.66 2.51 -8.09
CA TYR A 224 17.18 3.69 -8.82
C TYR A 224 17.87 3.84 -10.20
N LYS A 225 19.21 3.65 -10.26
CA LYS A 225 19.98 3.74 -11.50
C LYS A 225 19.83 2.52 -12.43
N SER A 226 19.28 1.43 -11.94
CA SER A 226 19.19 0.16 -12.71
C SER A 226 17.98 0.08 -13.63
N GLY A 227 17.03 1.01 -13.53
CA GLY A 227 15.73 0.94 -14.23
C GLY A 227 14.66 0.15 -13.51
N ILE A 228 14.99 -0.53 -12.39
CA ILE A 228 14.00 -1.10 -11.49
C ILE A 228 13.54 0.00 -10.53
N HIS A 229 12.24 -0.04 -10.14
CA HIS A 229 11.72 0.95 -9.23
C HIS A 229 12.46 0.94 -7.87
N ALA A 230 12.87 2.12 -7.39
CA ALA A 230 13.74 2.27 -6.22
C ALA A 230 13.16 1.65 -4.92
N THR A 231 11.83 1.56 -4.82
CA THR A 231 11.14 0.96 -3.67
C THR A 231 11.47 -0.52 -3.44
N ILE A 232 11.86 -1.25 -4.50
CA ILE A 232 12.26 -2.66 -4.41
C ILE A 232 13.50 -2.83 -3.53
N ALA A 233 14.37 -1.84 -3.45
CA ALA A 233 15.49 -1.87 -2.50
C ALA A 233 15.03 -1.98 -1.04
N GLY A 234 13.95 -1.31 -0.67
CA GLY A 234 13.35 -1.44 0.67
C GLY A 234 12.90 -2.87 0.95
N VAL A 235 12.26 -3.51 -0.02
CA VAL A 235 11.81 -4.91 0.04
C VAL A 235 13.00 -5.86 0.21
N LEU A 236 14.02 -5.72 -0.64
CA LEU A 236 15.23 -6.54 -0.59
C LEU A 236 15.95 -6.38 0.74
N LEU A 237 16.10 -5.16 1.23
CA LEU A 237 16.72 -4.88 2.54
C LEU A 237 15.95 -5.57 3.67
N ALA A 238 14.62 -5.41 3.73
CA ALA A 238 13.79 -6.01 4.77
C ALA A 238 13.85 -7.54 4.76
N SER A 239 13.92 -8.16 3.57
CA SER A 239 14.05 -9.61 3.43
C SER A 239 15.29 -10.17 4.15
N THR A 240 16.37 -9.37 4.25
CA THR A 240 17.64 -9.77 4.88
C THR A 240 17.70 -9.49 6.38
N ILE A 241 16.79 -8.71 6.96
CA ILE A 241 16.78 -8.39 8.40
C ILE A 241 16.50 -9.66 9.23
N PRO A 242 17.35 -10.02 10.22
CA PRO A 242 17.19 -11.24 11.00
C PRO A 242 15.99 -11.16 11.95
N HIS A 243 15.17 -12.23 11.96
CA HIS A 243 14.06 -12.40 12.89
C HIS A 243 14.55 -12.92 14.25
N LYS A 244 15.33 -14.03 14.24
CA LYS A 244 15.95 -14.61 15.46
C LYS A 244 17.44 -14.62 15.32
N VAL A 245 18.13 -14.22 16.37
CA VAL A 245 19.59 -14.37 16.48
C VAL A 245 19.87 -15.53 17.42
N LYS A 246 20.66 -16.54 16.94
CA LYS A 246 21.00 -17.72 17.74
C LYS A 246 21.37 -17.34 19.18
N GLY A 247 20.65 -17.94 20.14
CA GLY A 247 20.93 -17.86 21.58
C GLY A 247 20.38 -16.63 22.32
N LYS A 248 19.47 -15.82 21.74
CA LYS A 248 18.78 -14.71 22.42
C LYS A 248 17.34 -14.54 21.93
N ASP A 249 16.45 -14.13 22.83
CA ASP A 249 15.07 -13.67 22.53
C ASP A 249 15.02 -12.29 21.84
N PHE A 250 16.07 -11.94 21.10
CA PHE A 250 16.19 -10.65 20.44
C PHE A 250 15.88 -10.78 18.94
N SER A 251 14.86 -10.06 18.47
CA SER A 251 14.52 -9.94 17.07
C SER A 251 14.81 -8.50 16.59
N LEU A 252 15.77 -8.36 15.66
CA LEU A 252 16.03 -7.06 15.04
C LEU A 252 14.82 -6.64 14.19
N LEU A 253 14.18 -7.59 13.52
CA LEU A 253 12.97 -7.38 12.71
C LEU A 253 11.88 -6.70 13.54
N ILE A 254 11.47 -7.28 14.67
CA ILE A 254 10.39 -6.75 15.52
C ILE A 254 10.77 -5.37 16.07
N LYS A 255 12.05 -5.21 16.50
CA LYS A 255 12.52 -3.92 17.01
C LYS A 255 12.42 -2.82 15.96
N LEU A 256 12.81 -3.10 14.71
CA LEU A 256 12.75 -2.12 13.62
C LEU A 256 11.32 -1.83 13.21
N GLU A 257 10.48 -2.85 13.06
CA GLU A 257 9.07 -2.69 12.75
C GLU A 257 8.39 -1.74 13.75
N HIS A 258 8.52 -2.02 15.05
CA HIS A 258 7.95 -1.16 16.11
C HIS A 258 8.54 0.26 16.15
N ALA A 259 9.84 0.41 15.85
CA ALA A 259 10.50 1.71 15.86
C ALA A 259 10.08 2.57 14.66
N ILE A 260 9.87 1.96 13.49
CA ILE A 260 9.58 2.68 12.23
C ILE A 260 8.06 2.92 12.07
N SER A 261 7.20 2.04 12.60
CA SER A 261 5.75 2.12 12.47
C SER A 261 5.16 3.52 12.72
N PRO A 262 5.48 4.24 13.82
CA PRO A 262 4.94 5.59 14.04
C PRO A 262 5.37 6.60 12.96
N TYR A 263 6.60 6.50 12.47
CA TYR A 263 7.10 7.39 11.41
C TYR A 263 6.42 7.12 10.08
N VAL A 264 6.18 5.85 9.76
CA VAL A 264 5.38 5.48 8.57
C VAL A 264 3.97 6.02 8.69
N ALA A 265 3.31 5.76 9.82
CA ALA A 265 1.90 6.09 10.03
C ALA A 265 1.62 7.60 10.10
N PHE A 266 2.50 8.38 10.75
CA PHE A 266 2.24 9.80 11.05
C PHE A 266 3.12 10.80 10.30
N MET A 267 4.09 10.34 9.52
CA MET A 267 4.97 11.21 8.73
C MET A 267 5.02 10.78 7.27
N ILE A 268 5.44 9.56 6.96
CA ILE A 268 5.67 9.12 5.58
C ILE A 268 4.37 9.09 4.79
N MET A 269 3.37 8.36 5.28
CA MET A 269 2.08 8.23 4.59
C MET A 269 1.31 9.57 4.48
N PRO A 270 1.24 10.42 5.52
CA PRO A 270 0.64 11.75 5.39
C PRO A 270 1.38 12.68 4.42
N ILE A 271 2.73 12.68 4.40
CA ILE A 271 3.52 13.46 3.42
C ILE A 271 3.25 12.94 2.00
N PHE A 272 3.24 11.61 1.82
CA PHE A 272 2.92 11.01 0.53
C PHE A 272 1.50 11.38 0.06
N ALA A 273 0.50 11.28 0.95
CA ALA A 273 -0.88 11.66 0.64
C ALA A 273 -0.98 13.15 0.29
N PHE A 274 -0.31 14.02 1.05
CA PHE A 274 -0.28 15.44 0.76
C PHE A 274 0.32 15.74 -0.61
N ALA A 275 1.43 15.10 -0.98
CA ALA A 275 2.09 15.33 -2.26
C ALA A 275 1.34 14.76 -3.47
N ASN A 276 0.55 13.70 -3.27
CA ASN A 276 -0.08 12.96 -4.38
C ASN A 276 -1.59 13.14 -4.51
N ALA A 277 -2.30 13.56 -3.45
CA ALA A 277 -3.75 13.76 -3.50
C ALA A 277 -4.17 15.11 -4.11
N GLY A 278 -3.26 16.09 -4.17
CA GLY A 278 -3.55 17.39 -4.78
C GLY A 278 -3.83 17.24 -6.28
N VAL A 279 -5.01 17.70 -6.70
CA VAL A 279 -5.44 17.75 -8.09
C VAL A 279 -6.12 19.09 -8.34
N SER A 280 -5.82 19.72 -9.47
CA SER A 280 -6.56 20.91 -9.91
C SER A 280 -7.95 20.49 -10.37
N LEU A 281 -8.97 21.08 -9.79
CA LEU A 281 -10.36 20.88 -10.23
C LEU A 281 -10.76 21.84 -11.35
N GLU A 282 -9.88 22.76 -11.72
CA GLU A 282 -10.11 23.72 -12.79
C GLU A 282 -10.27 22.98 -14.13
N GLY A 283 -11.36 23.24 -14.84
CA GLY A 283 -11.70 22.55 -16.09
C GLY A 283 -12.19 21.11 -15.95
N LEU A 284 -12.23 20.54 -14.74
CA LEU A 284 -12.79 19.22 -14.49
C LEU A 284 -14.30 19.29 -14.25
N SER A 285 -15.03 18.37 -14.84
CA SER A 285 -16.46 18.19 -14.64
C SER A 285 -16.76 16.77 -14.13
N LEU A 286 -17.97 16.54 -13.62
CA LEU A 286 -18.40 15.17 -13.28
C LEU A 286 -18.32 14.20 -14.48
N LEU A 287 -18.39 14.74 -15.70
CA LEU A 287 -18.22 13.94 -16.93
C LEU A 287 -16.76 13.44 -17.08
N SER A 288 -15.78 14.11 -16.47
CA SER A 288 -14.39 13.63 -16.49
C SER A 288 -14.23 12.28 -15.79
N LEU A 289 -15.10 11.95 -14.83
CA LEU A 289 -15.17 10.61 -14.22
C LEU A 289 -15.62 9.50 -15.17
N LEU A 290 -16.29 9.85 -16.27
CA LEU A 290 -16.75 8.90 -17.28
C LEU A 290 -15.67 8.60 -18.33
N GLN A 291 -14.54 9.27 -18.30
CA GLN A 291 -13.39 8.93 -19.16
C GLN A 291 -12.86 7.52 -18.80
N PRO A 292 -12.27 6.78 -19.76
CA PRO A 292 -11.88 5.38 -19.54
C PRO A 292 -11.00 5.15 -18.32
N VAL A 293 -9.93 5.94 -18.11
CA VAL A 293 -8.99 5.75 -17.00
C VAL A 293 -9.67 6.00 -15.65
N PRO A 294 -10.25 7.17 -15.34
CA PRO A 294 -10.90 7.39 -14.05
C PRO A 294 -12.09 6.46 -13.81
N LEU A 295 -12.89 6.15 -14.85
CA LEU A 295 -14.02 5.23 -14.73
C LEU A 295 -13.56 3.80 -14.42
N GLY A 296 -12.52 3.34 -15.11
CA GLY A 296 -11.94 2.02 -14.87
C GLY A 296 -11.39 1.88 -13.44
N ILE A 297 -10.74 2.92 -12.93
CA ILE A 297 -10.23 2.95 -11.55
C ILE A 297 -11.38 2.98 -10.54
N LEU A 298 -12.34 3.88 -10.72
CA LEU A 298 -13.51 4.02 -9.84
C LEU A 298 -14.28 2.71 -9.73
N LEU A 299 -14.67 2.13 -10.88
CA LEU A 299 -15.43 0.88 -10.90
C LEU A 299 -14.58 -0.31 -10.45
N GLY A 300 -13.30 -0.34 -10.78
CA GLY A 300 -12.38 -1.36 -10.29
C GLY A 300 -12.28 -1.35 -8.77
N LEU A 301 -12.04 -0.19 -8.16
CA LEU A 301 -11.96 -0.04 -6.70
C LEU A 301 -13.31 -0.30 -6.03
N PHE A 302 -14.37 0.36 -6.47
CA PHE A 302 -15.66 0.28 -5.77
C PHE A 302 -16.40 -1.02 -6.06
N VAL A 303 -16.53 -1.43 -7.33
CA VAL A 303 -17.26 -2.65 -7.71
C VAL A 303 -16.35 -3.86 -7.78
N GLY A 304 -15.21 -3.74 -8.48
CA GLY A 304 -14.31 -4.86 -8.72
C GLY A 304 -13.75 -5.49 -7.44
N LYS A 305 -13.28 -4.65 -6.49
CA LYS A 305 -12.72 -5.13 -5.21
C LYS A 305 -13.76 -5.92 -4.40
N GLN A 306 -14.92 -5.32 -4.14
CA GLN A 306 -15.96 -5.98 -3.33
C GLN A 306 -16.45 -7.29 -3.96
N VAL A 307 -16.64 -7.29 -5.28
CA VAL A 307 -17.08 -8.48 -6.03
C VAL A 307 -15.99 -9.56 -5.99
N GLY A 308 -14.75 -9.19 -6.25
CA GLY A 308 -13.61 -10.10 -6.26
C GLY A 308 -13.38 -10.75 -4.89
N VAL A 309 -13.24 -9.94 -3.85
CA VAL A 309 -13.03 -10.44 -2.48
C VAL A 309 -14.22 -11.32 -2.05
N MET A 310 -15.44 -10.86 -2.30
CA MET A 310 -16.63 -11.57 -1.84
C MET A 310 -16.86 -12.90 -2.56
N ILE A 311 -16.76 -12.94 -3.91
CA ILE A 311 -16.97 -14.17 -4.68
C ILE A 311 -15.90 -15.21 -4.32
N PHE A 312 -14.64 -14.82 -4.29
CA PHE A 312 -13.54 -15.73 -4.01
C PHE A 312 -13.62 -16.26 -2.56
N SER A 313 -13.93 -15.40 -1.60
CA SER A 313 -14.16 -15.82 -0.22
C SER A 313 -15.39 -16.72 -0.07
N PHE A 314 -16.48 -16.42 -0.78
CA PHE A 314 -17.68 -17.25 -0.77
C PHE A 314 -17.41 -18.65 -1.31
N VAL A 315 -16.73 -18.75 -2.45
CA VAL A 315 -16.34 -20.04 -3.03
C VAL A 315 -15.44 -20.81 -2.08
N ALA A 316 -14.42 -20.17 -1.51
CA ALA A 316 -13.49 -20.80 -0.58
C ALA A 316 -14.19 -21.38 0.66
N VAL A 317 -15.14 -20.64 1.24
CA VAL A 317 -15.90 -21.11 2.40
C VAL A 317 -16.89 -22.22 2.02
N LYS A 318 -17.62 -22.08 0.90
CA LYS A 318 -18.61 -23.05 0.45
C LYS A 318 -18.00 -24.40 0.03
N THR A 319 -16.79 -24.36 -0.55
CA THR A 319 -16.04 -25.60 -0.90
C THR A 319 -15.33 -26.22 0.30
N GLY A 320 -15.35 -25.59 1.47
CA GLY A 320 -14.66 -26.08 2.67
C GLY A 320 -13.15 -25.86 2.67
N MET A 321 -12.60 -25.10 1.68
CA MET A 321 -11.18 -24.76 1.64
C MET A 321 -10.77 -23.81 2.77
N ALA A 322 -11.66 -22.90 3.15
CA ALA A 322 -11.43 -21.92 4.21
C ALA A 322 -12.64 -21.82 5.15
N GLN A 323 -12.41 -21.23 6.32
CA GLN A 323 -13.45 -21.00 7.33
C GLN A 323 -13.80 -19.52 7.41
N MET A 324 -15.08 -19.22 7.70
CA MET A 324 -15.51 -17.85 8.00
C MET A 324 -14.77 -17.32 9.23
N PRO A 325 -14.44 -16.02 9.28
CA PRO A 325 -13.91 -15.41 10.48
C PRO A 325 -14.89 -15.55 11.67
N ASP A 326 -14.37 -15.88 12.85
CA ASP A 326 -15.18 -16.15 14.04
C ASP A 326 -16.13 -14.98 14.37
N ASN A 327 -17.34 -15.31 14.81
CA ASN A 327 -18.39 -14.34 15.18
C ASN A 327 -18.73 -13.33 14.07
N SER A 328 -18.53 -13.68 12.80
CA SER A 328 -18.88 -12.84 11.66
C SER A 328 -20.04 -13.41 10.85
N SER A 329 -20.78 -12.52 10.18
CA SER A 329 -21.80 -12.86 9.21
C SER A 329 -21.32 -12.58 7.78
N TRP A 330 -22.01 -13.12 6.77
CA TRP A 330 -21.73 -12.79 5.38
C TRP A 330 -21.86 -11.29 5.08
N LEU A 331 -22.79 -10.59 5.76
CA LEU A 331 -22.97 -9.15 5.62
C LEU A 331 -21.79 -8.37 6.23
N ASN A 332 -21.23 -8.86 7.34
CA ASN A 332 -20.02 -8.28 7.92
C ASN A 332 -18.81 -8.48 6.98
N LEU A 333 -18.66 -9.68 6.41
CA LEU A 333 -17.60 -9.96 5.46
C LEU A 333 -17.74 -9.10 4.19
N TYR A 334 -18.97 -8.93 3.70
CA TYR A 334 -19.25 -8.04 2.58
C TYR A 334 -18.88 -6.58 2.87
N GLY A 335 -19.24 -6.06 4.04
CA GLY A 335 -18.84 -4.70 4.43
C GLY A 335 -17.31 -4.52 4.49
N VAL A 336 -16.58 -5.52 4.98
CA VAL A 336 -15.12 -5.53 4.94
C VAL A 336 -14.61 -5.61 3.50
N SER A 337 -15.22 -6.44 2.65
CA SER A 337 -14.88 -6.53 1.23
C SER A 337 -15.06 -5.20 0.50
N VAL A 338 -16.07 -4.41 0.86
CA VAL A 338 -16.24 -3.04 0.32
C VAL A 338 -15.12 -2.12 0.79
N LEU A 339 -14.69 -2.21 2.07
CA LEU A 339 -13.58 -1.40 2.59
C LEU A 339 -12.24 -1.71 1.90
N THR A 340 -12.03 -2.92 1.36
CA THR A 340 -10.81 -3.21 0.57
C THR A 340 -10.72 -2.37 -0.70
N GLY A 341 -11.83 -1.80 -1.19
CA GLY A 341 -11.85 -0.84 -2.30
C GLY A 341 -11.29 0.54 -1.96
N ILE A 342 -10.86 0.78 -0.72
CA ILE A 342 -10.10 1.97 -0.36
C ILE A 342 -8.65 1.78 -0.84
N GLY A 343 -8.36 2.21 -2.06
CA GLY A 343 -7.02 2.07 -2.63
C GLY A 343 -6.10 3.25 -2.35
N PHE A 344 -6.67 4.40 -2.16
CA PHE A 344 -6.12 5.74 -1.90
C PHE A 344 -4.61 5.87 -2.15
N THR A 345 -3.74 5.88 -1.11
CA THR A 345 -2.29 6.12 -1.27
C THR A 345 -1.60 5.08 -2.14
N MET A 346 -1.98 3.81 -1.98
CA MET A 346 -1.39 2.72 -2.76
C MET A 346 -1.81 2.78 -4.24
N SER A 347 -3.08 3.09 -4.52
CA SER A 347 -3.54 3.28 -5.90
C SER A 347 -2.94 4.53 -6.54
N LEU A 348 -2.76 5.63 -5.79
CA LEU A 348 -2.04 6.81 -6.29
C LEU A 348 -0.58 6.49 -6.60
N PHE A 349 0.08 5.70 -5.76
CA PHE A 349 1.46 5.26 -5.99
C PHE A 349 1.58 4.43 -7.26
N VAL A 350 0.74 3.39 -7.41
CA VAL A 350 0.72 2.56 -8.62
C VAL A 350 0.36 3.39 -9.85
N GLY A 351 -0.54 4.37 -9.72
CA GLY A 351 -0.92 5.27 -10.79
C GLY A 351 0.22 6.15 -11.30
N ASN A 352 1.03 6.70 -10.39
CA ASN A 352 2.22 7.46 -10.76
C ASN A 352 3.25 6.60 -11.50
N LEU A 353 3.35 5.30 -11.18
CA LEU A 353 4.22 4.37 -11.88
C LEU A 353 3.67 3.99 -13.24
N ALA A 354 2.38 3.68 -13.31
CA ALA A 354 1.70 3.25 -14.52
C ALA A 354 1.71 4.32 -15.63
N PHE A 355 1.68 5.59 -15.23
CA PHE A 355 1.62 6.72 -16.15
C PHE A 355 2.80 7.70 -15.98
N ALA A 356 3.97 7.20 -15.59
CA ALA A 356 5.18 8.01 -15.42
C ALA A 356 5.58 8.75 -16.72
N GLU A 357 5.35 8.13 -17.88
CA GLU A 357 5.62 8.70 -19.21
C GLU A 357 4.40 9.44 -19.80
N ASN A 358 3.18 9.18 -19.28
CA ASN A 358 1.92 9.70 -19.79
C ASN A 358 1.21 10.57 -18.76
N ILE A 359 1.85 11.68 -18.39
CA ILE A 359 1.42 12.61 -17.30
C ILE A 359 -0.03 13.10 -17.51
N GLN A 360 -0.52 13.14 -18.75
CA GLN A 360 -1.89 13.56 -19.08
C GLN A 360 -2.98 12.72 -18.38
N TYR A 361 -2.69 11.48 -17.98
CA TYR A 361 -3.65 10.62 -17.27
C TYR A 361 -3.61 10.76 -15.75
N ILE A 362 -2.60 11.41 -15.18
CA ILE A 362 -2.38 11.47 -13.72
C ILE A 362 -3.56 12.12 -12.98
N ASP A 363 -4.13 13.21 -13.51
CA ASP A 363 -5.30 13.85 -12.89
C ASP A 363 -6.52 12.93 -12.95
N GLY A 364 -6.72 12.23 -14.05
CA GLY A 364 -7.75 11.19 -14.17
C GLY A 364 -7.57 10.06 -13.16
N VAL A 365 -6.33 9.61 -12.94
CA VAL A 365 -5.99 8.62 -11.89
C VAL A 365 -6.38 9.15 -10.51
N LYS A 366 -5.95 10.36 -10.16
CA LYS A 366 -6.24 10.95 -8.84
C LYS A 366 -7.74 11.02 -8.58
N ILE A 367 -8.52 11.50 -9.54
CA ILE A 367 -9.98 11.64 -9.42
C ILE A 367 -10.65 10.27 -9.31
N GLY A 368 -10.27 9.30 -10.14
CA GLY A 368 -10.80 7.93 -10.09
C GLY A 368 -10.51 7.25 -8.76
N VAL A 369 -9.28 7.39 -8.25
CA VAL A 369 -8.86 6.83 -6.95
C VAL A 369 -9.61 7.48 -5.79
N LEU A 370 -9.70 8.82 -5.77
CA LEU A 370 -10.39 9.55 -4.71
C LEU A 370 -11.89 9.20 -4.69
N ALA A 371 -12.54 9.18 -5.85
CA ALA A 371 -13.96 8.84 -5.96
C ALA A 371 -14.23 7.39 -5.57
N GLY A 372 -13.46 6.42 -6.08
CA GLY A 372 -13.61 5.00 -5.75
C GLY A 372 -13.35 4.72 -4.27
N SER A 373 -12.30 5.33 -3.70
CA SER A 373 -11.99 5.20 -2.26
C SER A 373 -13.06 5.83 -1.37
N LEU A 374 -13.59 6.99 -1.74
CA LEU A 374 -14.67 7.65 -0.99
C LEU A 374 -15.95 6.79 -0.99
N LEU A 375 -16.37 6.28 -2.14
CA LEU A 375 -17.53 5.40 -2.23
C LEU A 375 -17.33 4.14 -1.40
N SER A 376 -16.18 3.49 -1.50
CA SER A 376 -15.86 2.30 -0.71
C SER A 376 -15.85 2.58 0.79
N THR A 377 -15.35 3.75 1.20
CA THR A 377 -15.37 4.21 2.60
C THR A 377 -16.78 4.36 3.11
N LEU A 378 -17.62 5.13 2.42
CA LEU A 378 -18.99 5.42 2.85
C LEU A 378 -19.84 4.14 2.89
N PHE A 379 -19.87 3.39 1.80
CA PHE A 379 -20.69 2.18 1.72
C PHE A 379 -20.21 1.10 2.70
N GLY A 380 -18.90 0.84 2.78
CA GLY A 380 -18.35 -0.14 3.72
C GLY A 380 -18.62 0.23 5.17
N TYR A 381 -18.45 1.51 5.53
CA TYR A 381 -18.76 1.99 6.87
C TYR A 381 -20.25 1.80 7.23
N PHE A 382 -21.17 2.22 6.37
CA PHE A 382 -22.60 2.09 6.64
C PHE A 382 -23.06 0.63 6.66
N ILE A 383 -22.59 -0.23 5.76
CA ILE A 383 -22.90 -1.66 5.79
C ILE A 383 -22.47 -2.27 7.12
N LEU A 384 -21.26 -2.00 7.58
CA LEU A 384 -20.75 -2.52 8.85
C LEU A 384 -21.48 -1.91 10.06
N LEU A 385 -21.85 -0.64 10.01
CA LEU A 385 -22.61 0.03 11.05
C LEU A 385 -23.98 -0.65 11.27
N PHE A 386 -24.67 -1.01 10.19
CA PHE A 386 -26.01 -1.60 10.25
C PHE A 386 -25.98 -3.13 10.40
N SER A 387 -24.93 -3.81 9.93
CA SER A 387 -24.80 -5.27 10.05
C SER A 387 -24.37 -5.73 11.44
N SER A 388 -23.77 -4.85 12.22
CA SER A 388 -23.29 -5.16 13.56
C SER A 388 -24.43 -5.04 14.55
N LYS A 389 -24.96 -6.16 15.04
CA LYS A 389 -25.90 -6.15 16.17
C LYS A 389 -25.23 -5.51 17.39
N LYS A 390 -25.99 -4.65 18.07
CA LYS A 390 -25.57 -4.05 19.35
C LYS A 390 -25.18 -5.09 20.39
#